data_b80a081c2da0c37939887ab54e841ca0
#
_entry.id   b80a081c2da0c37939887ab54e841ca0
#
_cell.length_a   1.000
_cell.length_b   1.000
_cell.length_c   1.000
_cell.angle_alpha   90.00
_cell.angle_beta   90.00
_cell.angle_gamma   90.00
#
_symmetry.space_group_name_H-M   'P 1'
#
loop_
_entity.id
_entity.type
_entity.pdbx_description
1 polymer ?
#
loop_
_entity_poly.entity_id
_entity_poly.type
_entity_poly.pdbx_seq_one_letter_code
_entity_poly.pdbx_strand_id
1 'polypeptide(L)'
;APLVSAMYEENLIEAEAIGQKECFEAGQLFAKTEGIVPAPEATHAIASAIRAAKDADQNSKEIAVLTAMCGHGHFDMKAYENFLSGEMIDYEFPADKVKVALESVKK
;
A
#
# COMPACT_ATOMS: atom_id res chain seq x y z
N ALA A 1 2.36 -8.94 -13.78
CA ALA A 1 1.39 -9.87 -14.40
C ALA A 1 0.83 -9.25 -15.68
N PRO A 2 0.90 -9.92 -16.82
CA PRO A 2 0.46 -9.34 -18.11
C PRO A 2 -1.01 -8.89 -18.12
N LEU A 3 -1.89 -9.64 -17.46
CA LEU A 3 -3.31 -9.29 -17.38
C LEU A 3 -3.53 -7.99 -16.59
N VAL A 4 -2.85 -7.80 -15.46
CA VAL A 4 -2.96 -6.59 -14.64
C VAL A 4 -2.45 -5.36 -15.40
N SER A 5 -1.31 -5.50 -16.12
CA SER A 5 -0.77 -4.43 -16.95
C SER A 5 -1.73 -4.04 -18.07
N ALA A 6 -2.34 -5.02 -18.74
CA ALA A 6 -3.34 -4.77 -19.77
C ALA A 6 -4.59 -4.07 -19.22
N MET A 7 -5.07 -4.49 -18.05
CA MET A 7 -6.21 -3.82 -17.39
C MET A 7 -5.90 -2.37 -17.02
N TYR A 8 -4.68 -2.08 -16.60
CA TYR A 8 -4.23 -0.71 -16.32
C TYR A 8 -4.16 0.14 -17.59
N GLU A 9 -3.59 -0.38 -18.67
CA GLU A 9 -3.51 0.29 -19.99
C GLU A 9 -4.90 0.59 -20.57
N GLU A 10 -5.86 -0.30 -20.37
CA GLU A 10 -7.26 -0.14 -20.80
C GLU A 10 -8.10 0.71 -19.82
N ASN A 11 -7.50 1.30 -18.79
CA ASN A 11 -8.16 2.10 -17.75
C ASN A 11 -9.29 1.37 -17.01
N LEU A 12 -9.20 0.05 -16.89
CA LEU A 12 -10.13 -0.77 -16.12
C LEU A 12 -9.80 -0.81 -14.63
N ILE A 13 -8.55 -0.49 -14.29
CA ILE A 13 -8.04 -0.35 -12.92
C ILE A 13 -7.17 0.88 -12.81
N GLU A 14 -7.05 1.40 -11.61
CA GLU A 14 -6.13 2.47 -11.24
C GLU A 14 -4.95 1.91 -10.43
N ALA A 15 -3.81 2.58 -10.47
CA ALA A 15 -2.63 2.25 -9.68
C ALA A 15 -2.29 3.38 -8.72
N GLU A 16 -1.97 3.02 -7.49
CA GLU A 16 -1.61 3.95 -6.44
C GLU A 16 -0.30 3.53 -5.78
N ALA A 17 0.60 4.49 -5.55
CA ALA A 17 1.82 4.28 -4.80
C ALA A 17 1.64 4.82 -3.37
N ILE A 18 1.96 4.01 -2.37
CA ILE A 18 1.84 4.37 -0.97
C ILE A 18 3.17 4.14 -0.28
N GLY A 19 3.63 5.15 0.47
CA GLY A 19 4.89 5.09 1.21
C GLY A 19 4.86 4.07 2.35
N GLN A 20 6.02 3.54 2.69
CA GLN A 20 6.16 2.47 3.67
C GLN A 20 5.65 2.89 5.06
N LYS A 21 5.93 4.11 5.50
CA LYS A 21 5.43 4.61 6.80
C LYS A 21 3.92 4.62 6.86
N GLU A 22 3.25 5.16 5.84
CA GLU A 22 1.79 5.19 5.76
C GLU A 22 1.19 3.79 5.79
N CYS A 23 1.84 2.83 5.11
CA CYS A 23 1.43 1.43 5.15
C CYS A 23 1.48 0.85 6.57
N PHE A 24 2.56 1.08 7.31
CA PHE A 24 2.68 0.59 8.69
C PHE A 24 1.76 1.33 9.66
N GLU A 25 1.51 2.63 9.47
CA GLU A 25 0.49 3.37 10.23
C GLU A 25 -0.90 2.78 10.03
N ALA A 26 -1.26 2.48 8.78
CA ALA A 26 -2.52 1.82 8.44
C ALA A 26 -2.61 0.41 9.05
N GLY A 27 -1.53 -0.36 9.01
CA GLY A 27 -1.45 -1.68 9.63
C GLY A 27 -1.59 -1.64 11.15
N GLN A 28 -0.97 -0.66 11.80
CA GLN A 28 -1.10 -0.45 13.24
C GLN A 28 -2.54 -0.05 13.64
N LEU A 29 -3.16 0.85 12.87
CA LEU A 29 -4.55 1.24 13.08
C LEU A 29 -5.48 0.03 12.93
N PHE A 30 -5.30 -0.76 11.87
CA PHE A 30 -6.07 -1.97 11.62
C PHE A 30 -5.93 -2.98 12.77
N ALA A 31 -4.71 -3.21 13.24
CA ALA A 31 -4.46 -4.12 14.37
C ALA A 31 -5.17 -3.65 15.65
N LYS A 32 -5.21 -2.35 15.91
CA LYS A 32 -5.89 -1.78 17.09
C LYS A 32 -7.42 -1.86 16.99
N THR A 33 -7.98 -1.71 15.80
CA THR A 33 -9.43 -1.68 15.60
C THR A 33 -10.03 -3.05 15.33
N GLU A 34 -9.31 -3.92 14.61
CA GLU A 34 -9.81 -5.22 14.16
C GLU A 34 -9.17 -6.41 14.90
N GLY A 35 -8.12 -6.19 15.68
CA GLY A 35 -7.43 -7.24 16.43
C GLY A 35 -6.58 -8.18 15.56
N ILE A 36 -6.27 -7.80 14.34
CA ILE A 36 -5.47 -8.58 13.38
C ILE A 36 -4.25 -7.75 12.97
N VAL A 37 -3.05 -8.33 13.10
CA VAL A 37 -1.82 -7.72 12.57
C VAL A 37 -1.67 -8.12 11.11
N PRO A 38 -1.81 -7.19 10.15
CA PRO A 38 -1.72 -7.51 8.74
C PRO A 38 -0.27 -7.71 8.29
N ALA A 39 -0.05 -8.50 7.25
CA ALA A 39 1.23 -8.52 6.56
C ALA A 39 1.54 -7.14 5.94
N PRO A 40 2.81 -6.72 5.86
CA PRO A 40 3.17 -5.42 5.26
C PRO A 40 2.63 -5.20 3.85
N GLU A 41 2.55 -6.25 3.04
CA GLU A 41 1.97 -6.19 1.70
C GLU A 41 0.47 -5.86 1.74
N ALA A 42 -0.28 -6.45 2.66
CA ALA A 42 -1.70 -6.18 2.82
C ALA A 42 -1.99 -4.77 3.34
N THR A 43 -1.05 -4.13 4.02
CA THR A 43 -1.21 -2.76 4.53
C THR A 43 -1.36 -1.71 3.44
N HIS A 44 -0.85 -1.97 2.22
CA HIS A 44 -1.09 -1.10 1.06
C HIS A 44 -2.58 -1.00 0.74
N ALA A 45 -3.28 -2.12 0.71
CA ALA A 45 -4.73 -2.13 0.48
C ALA A 45 -5.50 -1.44 1.61
N ILE A 46 -5.07 -1.62 2.86
CA ILE A 46 -5.67 -0.95 4.03
C ILE A 46 -5.45 0.58 3.94
N ALA A 47 -4.25 1.03 3.63
CA ALA A 47 -3.94 2.46 3.48
C ALA A 47 -4.77 3.11 2.36
N SER A 48 -4.90 2.43 1.20
CA SER A 48 -5.75 2.88 0.10
C SER A 48 -7.22 2.94 0.52
N ALA A 49 -7.71 1.95 1.25
CA ALA A 49 -9.09 1.95 1.79
C ALA A 49 -9.34 3.12 2.74
N ILE A 50 -8.37 3.44 3.61
CA ILE A 50 -8.44 4.59 4.52
C ILE A 50 -8.51 5.91 3.72
N ARG A 51 -7.70 6.05 2.67
CA ARG A 51 -7.75 7.23 1.78
C ARG A 51 -9.12 7.36 1.12
N ALA A 52 -9.66 6.27 0.58
CA ALA A 52 -10.98 6.25 -0.05
C ALA A 52 -12.09 6.61 0.94
N ALA A 53 -12.04 6.09 2.17
CA ALA A 53 -13.00 6.40 3.22
C ALA A 53 -12.95 7.88 3.63
N LYS A 54 -11.74 8.45 3.79
CA LYS A 54 -11.56 9.88 4.10
C LYS A 54 -12.07 10.78 2.98
N ASP A 55 -11.80 10.43 1.73
CA ASP A 55 -12.30 11.16 0.56
C ASP A 55 -13.84 11.13 0.50
N ALA A 56 -14.45 9.98 0.71
CA ALA A 56 -15.89 9.84 0.76
C ALA A 56 -16.53 10.67 1.90
N ASP A 57 -15.90 10.68 3.08
CA ASP A 57 -16.37 11.47 4.22
C ASP A 57 -16.32 12.98 3.92
N GLN A 58 -15.21 13.47 3.35
CA GLN A 58 -15.07 14.87 2.92
C GLN A 58 -16.11 15.28 1.88
N ASN A 59 -16.53 14.38 0.99
CA ASN A 59 -17.52 14.63 -0.04
C ASN A 59 -18.95 14.23 0.37
N SER A 60 -19.17 13.88 1.64
CA SER A 60 -20.45 13.43 2.19
C SER A 60 -21.07 12.28 1.37
N LYS A 61 -20.24 11.35 0.90
CA LYS A 61 -20.64 10.17 0.15
C LYS A 61 -20.63 8.93 1.02
N GLU A 62 -21.64 8.09 0.85
CA GLU A 62 -21.67 6.74 1.43
C GLU A 62 -21.06 5.76 0.43
N ILE A 63 -20.02 5.02 0.86
CA ILE A 63 -19.33 4.03 0.04
C ILE A 63 -19.14 2.72 0.81
N ALA A 64 -19.02 1.63 0.07
CA ALA A 64 -18.51 0.35 0.58
C ALA A 64 -17.16 0.07 -0.05
N VAL A 65 -16.14 -0.23 0.77
CA VAL A 65 -14.79 -0.55 0.31
C VAL A 65 -14.51 -2.02 0.61
N LEU A 66 -14.24 -2.80 -0.45
CA LEU A 66 -13.79 -4.17 -0.32
C LEU A 66 -12.28 -4.24 -0.49
N THR A 67 -11.59 -4.82 0.49
CA THR A 67 -10.14 -5.04 0.44
C THR A 67 -9.80 -6.51 0.64
N ALA A 68 -8.70 -6.96 0.05
CA ALA A 68 -8.16 -8.30 0.30
C ALA A 68 -7.16 -8.25 1.48
N MET A 69 -7.49 -8.90 2.59
CA MET A 69 -6.56 -9.17 3.70
C MET A 69 -5.83 -10.49 3.41
N CYS A 70 -4.84 -10.45 2.54
CA CYS A 70 -4.19 -11.63 1.96
C CYS A 70 -3.00 -12.18 2.77
N GLY A 71 -2.75 -11.67 3.98
CA GLY A 71 -1.68 -12.17 4.84
C GLY A 71 -1.68 -11.55 6.24
N HIS A 72 -1.13 -12.31 7.20
CA HIS A 72 -0.91 -11.87 8.57
C HIS A 72 0.55 -11.45 8.79
N GLY A 73 0.79 -10.55 9.75
CA GLY A 73 2.11 -9.99 10.05
C GLY A 73 2.95 -10.77 11.08
N HIS A 74 2.59 -12.00 11.42
CA HIS A 74 3.28 -12.74 12.48
C HIS A 74 4.75 -13.04 12.17
N PHE A 75 5.12 -13.13 10.90
CA PHE A 75 6.51 -13.28 10.45
C PHE A 75 7.22 -11.95 10.22
N ASP A 76 6.50 -10.83 10.33
CA ASP A 76 6.96 -9.49 9.99
C ASP A 76 7.12 -8.59 11.22
N MET A 77 7.12 -9.17 12.42
CA MET A 77 7.15 -8.42 13.68
C MET A 77 8.39 -7.53 13.81
N LYS A 78 9.53 -7.93 13.21
CA LYS A 78 10.73 -7.10 13.18
C LYS A 78 10.53 -5.82 12.37
N ALA A 79 9.79 -5.87 11.28
CA ALA A 79 9.45 -4.69 10.48
C ALA A 79 8.54 -3.73 11.27
N TYR A 80 7.56 -4.25 11.98
CA TYR A 80 6.72 -3.46 12.88
C TYR A 80 7.52 -2.85 14.04
N GLU A 81 8.44 -3.60 14.64
CA GLU A 81 9.35 -3.09 15.66
C GLU A 81 10.17 -1.90 15.13
N ASN A 82 10.79 -2.03 13.96
CA ASN A 82 11.55 -0.95 13.33
C ASN A 82 10.69 0.28 13.04
N PHE A 83 9.43 0.08 12.63
CA PHE A 83 8.47 1.18 12.46
C PHE A 83 8.19 1.89 13.79
N LEU A 84 7.89 1.13 14.84
CA LEU A 84 7.56 1.68 16.17
C LEU A 84 8.76 2.37 16.86
N SER A 85 10.00 1.91 16.59
CA SER A 85 11.23 2.54 17.09
C SER A 85 11.63 3.80 16.31
N GLY A 86 10.94 4.10 15.20
CA GLY A 86 11.23 5.26 14.34
C GLY A 86 12.43 5.07 13.40
N GLU A 87 12.94 3.85 13.27
CA GLU A 87 14.07 3.53 12.39
C GLU A 87 13.69 3.40 10.91
N MET A 88 12.39 3.33 10.62
CA MET A 88 11.86 3.16 9.26
C MET A 88 11.96 4.46 8.45
N ILE A 89 12.48 4.37 7.23
CA ILE A 89 12.66 5.48 6.31
C ILE A 89 11.87 5.18 5.01
N ASP A 90 11.11 6.15 4.53
CA ASP A 90 10.52 6.08 3.20
C ASP A 90 11.59 6.37 2.14
N TYR A 91 11.75 5.45 1.21
CA TYR A 91 12.65 5.60 0.08
C TYR A 91 11.86 6.02 -1.16
N GLU A 92 12.16 7.20 -1.69
CA GLU A 92 11.78 7.55 -3.06
C GLU A 92 12.80 6.92 -4.03
N PHE A 93 12.31 6.19 -5.01
CA PHE A 93 13.18 5.60 -6.02
C PHE A 93 13.68 6.72 -6.96
N PRO A 94 15.00 6.95 -7.09
CA PRO A 94 15.53 8.04 -7.90
C PRO A 94 15.09 7.92 -9.36
N ALA A 95 14.57 9.02 -9.94
CA ALA A 95 14.03 9.05 -11.31
C ALA A 95 15.07 8.65 -12.39
N ASP A 96 16.32 8.96 -12.15
CA ASP A 96 17.46 8.58 -12.99
C ASP A 96 17.67 7.06 -13.03
N LYS A 97 17.53 6.37 -11.90
CA LYS A 97 17.59 4.89 -11.84
C LYS A 97 16.40 4.23 -12.54
N VAL A 98 15.23 4.86 -12.48
CA VAL A 98 14.05 4.40 -13.23
C VAL A 98 14.30 4.48 -14.73
N LYS A 99 14.87 5.58 -15.22
CA LYS A 99 15.23 5.73 -16.65
C LYS A 99 16.20 4.66 -17.12
N VAL A 100 17.26 4.42 -16.36
CA VAL A 100 18.27 3.39 -16.70
C VAL A 100 17.63 2.00 -16.72
N ALA A 101 16.76 1.69 -15.76
CA ALA A 101 16.06 0.41 -15.71
C ALA A 101 15.11 0.24 -16.92
N LEU A 102 14.36 1.29 -17.29
CA LEU A 102 13.46 1.25 -18.45
C LEU A 102 14.21 1.11 -19.77
N GLU A 103 15.38 1.73 -19.91
CA GLU A 103 16.22 1.56 -21.10
C GLU A 103 16.75 0.12 -21.23
N SER A 104 17.02 -0.55 -20.13
CA SER A 104 17.47 -1.96 -20.13
C SER A 104 16.37 -2.94 -20.56
N VAL A 105 15.10 -2.59 -20.35
CA VAL A 105 13.94 -3.44 -20.71
C VAL A 105 13.52 -3.27 -22.16
N LYS A 106 13.85 -2.14 -22.81
CA LYS A 106 13.51 -1.87 -24.23
C LYS A 106 14.44 -2.54 -25.24
N LYS A 107 15.42 -3.30 -24.79
CA LYS A 107 16.28 -4.15 -25.63
C LYS A 107 15.73 -5.56 -25.68
#